data_9cfac260d589dd0e2cb50e72deb02e8e
#
_entry.id   9cfac260d589dd0e2cb50e72deb02e8e
#
_cell.length_a   1.000
_cell.length_b   1.000
_cell.length_c   1.000
_cell.angle_alpha   90.00
_cell.angle_beta   90.00
_cell.angle_gamma   90.00
#
_symmetry.space_group_name_H-M   'P 1'
#
loop_
_entity.id
_entity.type
_entity.pdbx_description
1 polymer ?
#
loop_
_entity_poly.entity_id
_entity_poly.type
_entity_poly.pdbx_seq_one_letter_code
_entity_poly.pdbx_strand_id
1 'polypeptide(L)'
;MRLISSLAALCAAALFTGQAMAAPLILATKSFTEQHILSAMTVQYLQKKGFQVQPQTNIATVISRNAMINKQIDMTWEYTGTSLIIFNHINKRMSPQASYETVKRLDAKHGLVWLKPADMNNTYAFAMQRKRAEAEHINTMSEMVAKIEQVRKTNPDKNWLLGLDLEFAGRSDGMKPLQAAYKMDLDRPQIRQMDPGLVYNAVRDGFVDAGLIYTTDGRVKGFDLKVLEDDKGFFPSYAVTPVGRKETLEANPGLEEALNTLSTQLNNDVITELNKKVDIDHQSPQQVAQDFLRSKQLL
;
A
#
# COMPACT_ATOMS: atom_id res chain seq x y z
N MET A 1 -1.69 -85.24 26.50
CA MET A 1 -2.81 -84.30 26.32
C MET A 1 -2.43 -82.96 26.93
N ARG A 2 -2.03 -82.03 26.16
CA ARG A 2 -1.86 -80.61 26.54
C ARG A 2 -2.27 -79.73 25.33
N LEU A 3 -3.38 -79.05 25.53
CA LEU A 3 -3.87 -78.03 24.58
C LEU A 3 -2.99 -76.81 24.66
N ILE A 4 -2.48 -76.38 23.50
CA ILE A 4 -1.79 -75.13 23.38
C ILE A 4 -2.74 -74.18 22.64
N SER A 5 -3.27 -73.23 23.40
CA SER A 5 -4.11 -72.14 22.86
C SER A 5 -3.23 -71.04 22.28
N SER A 6 -3.27 -70.82 20.96
CA SER A 6 -2.56 -69.72 20.27
C SER A 6 -3.41 -68.50 20.38
N LEU A 7 -2.93 -67.48 21.12
CA LEU A 7 -3.50 -66.15 21.19
C LEU A 7 -2.90 -65.34 20.02
N ALA A 8 -3.69 -65.07 18.98
CA ALA A 8 -3.32 -64.17 17.91
C ALA A 8 -3.59 -62.72 18.39
N ALA A 9 -2.53 -62.01 18.72
CA ALA A 9 -2.59 -60.58 19.01
C ALA A 9 -2.72 -59.81 17.69
N LEU A 10 -3.89 -59.26 17.41
CA LEU A 10 -4.14 -58.35 16.29
C LEU A 10 -3.64 -56.94 16.67
N CYS A 11 -2.42 -56.61 16.23
CA CYS A 11 -1.93 -55.21 16.30
C CYS A 11 -2.64 -54.36 15.25
N ALA A 12 -3.69 -53.67 15.67
CA ALA A 12 -4.28 -52.61 14.86
C ALA A 12 -3.32 -51.40 14.89
N ALA A 13 -2.46 -51.30 13.89
CA ALA A 13 -1.68 -50.10 13.65
C ALA A 13 -2.64 -49.00 13.18
N ALA A 14 -3.07 -48.13 14.10
CA ALA A 14 -3.76 -46.90 13.76
C ALA A 14 -2.77 -46.03 13.00
N LEU A 15 -2.91 -45.98 11.69
CA LEU A 15 -2.25 -45.01 10.82
C LEU A 15 -2.81 -43.61 11.16
N PHE A 16 -2.20 -42.95 12.14
CA PHE A 16 -2.34 -41.51 12.27
C PHE A 16 -1.72 -40.88 11.04
N THR A 17 -2.50 -40.67 9.99
CA THR A 17 -2.17 -39.72 8.93
C THR A 17 -2.21 -38.34 9.56
N GLY A 18 -1.10 -37.94 10.17
CA GLY A 18 -0.88 -36.56 10.56
C GLY A 18 -0.97 -35.73 9.26
N GLN A 19 -2.08 -35.04 9.07
CA GLN A 19 -2.13 -33.99 8.06
C GLN A 19 -1.03 -33.02 8.45
N ALA A 20 0.09 -33.03 7.71
CA ALA A 20 1.10 -32.00 7.81
C ALA A 20 0.37 -30.69 7.50
N MET A 21 0.08 -29.90 8.54
CA MET A 21 -0.48 -28.57 8.35
C MET A 21 0.55 -27.78 7.55
N ALA A 22 0.15 -27.34 6.35
CA ALA A 22 1.00 -26.48 5.54
C ALA A 22 1.38 -25.24 6.39
N ALA A 23 2.65 -24.83 6.30
CA ALA A 23 3.08 -23.62 6.98
C ALA A 23 2.21 -22.43 6.51
N PRO A 24 1.86 -21.50 7.41
CA PRO A 24 1.04 -20.36 7.03
C PRO A 24 1.74 -19.52 5.98
N LEU A 25 0.96 -19.00 5.03
CA LEU A 25 1.41 -18.02 4.04
C LEU A 25 1.68 -16.69 4.72
N ILE A 26 2.87 -16.14 4.54
CA ILE A 26 3.25 -14.87 5.15
C ILE A 26 2.89 -13.71 4.21
N LEU A 27 2.03 -12.81 4.68
CA LEU A 27 1.58 -11.62 3.97
C LEU A 27 2.24 -10.36 4.56
N ALA A 28 3.09 -9.66 3.79
CA ALA A 28 3.62 -8.38 4.21
C ALA A 28 2.64 -7.24 3.98
N THR A 29 2.59 -6.30 4.92
CA THR A 29 1.69 -5.14 4.91
C THR A 29 2.46 -3.87 5.28
N LYS A 30 2.33 -2.81 4.51
CA LYS A 30 2.91 -1.49 4.81
C LYS A 30 2.12 -0.79 5.93
N SER A 31 2.62 0.37 6.41
CA SER A 31 2.15 1.04 7.64
C SER A 31 1.07 2.10 7.41
N PHE A 32 0.16 1.93 6.46
CA PHE A 32 -0.93 2.87 6.23
C PHE A 32 -2.28 2.16 6.00
N THR A 33 -3.37 2.88 6.21
CA THR A 33 -4.73 2.35 6.33
C THR A 33 -5.15 1.45 5.18
N GLU A 34 -4.95 1.87 3.93
CA GLU A 34 -5.27 1.07 2.75
C GLU A 34 -4.62 -0.32 2.79
N GLN A 35 -3.35 -0.38 3.15
CA GLN A 35 -2.62 -1.65 3.25
C GLN A 35 -3.15 -2.52 4.40
N HIS A 36 -3.56 -1.93 5.52
CA HIS A 36 -4.17 -2.68 6.62
C HIS A 36 -5.52 -3.28 6.21
N ILE A 37 -6.33 -2.54 5.43
CA ILE A 37 -7.60 -3.04 4.90
C ILE A 37 -7.36 -4.16 3.88
N LEU A 38 -6.46 -3.96 2.92
CA LEU A 38 -6.08 -4.99 1.92
C LEU A 38 -5.57 -6.26 2.60
N SER A 39 -4.76 -6.12 3.63
CA SER A 39 -4.27 -7.24 4.44
C SER A 39 -5.42 -7.97 5.14
N ALA A 40 -6.31 -7.25 5.82
CA ALA A 40 -7.44 -7.84 6.53
C ALA A 40 -8.40 -8.57 5.56
N MET A 41 -8.66 -8.00 4.38
CA MET A 41 -9.44 -8.64 3.31
C MET A 41 -8.77 -9.93 2.83
N THR A 42 -7.47 -9.88 2.58
CA THR A 42 -6.70 -11.03 2.10
C THR A 42 -6.72 -12.16 3.12
N VAL A 43 -6.43 -11.86 4.39
CA VAL A 43 -6.44 -12.85 5.47
C VAL A 43 -7.81 -13.52 5.59
N GLN A 44 -8.88 -12.73 5.70
CA GLN A 44 -10.23 -13.27 5.92
C GLN A 44 -10.71 -14.09 4.72
N TYR A 45 -10.50 -13.60 3.50
CA TYR A 45 -10.96 -14.29 2.30
C TYR A 45 -10.16 -15.58 2.05
N LEU A 46 -8.84 -15.54 2.19
CA LEU A 46 -8.01 -16.73 2.03
C LEU A 46 -8.28 -17.77 3.12
N GLN A 47 -8.53 -17.36 4.37
CA GLN A 47 -8.97 -18.28 5.42
C GLN A 47 -10.30 -18.94 5.08
N LYS A 48 -11.27 -18.23 4.53
CA LYS A 48 -12.52 -18.80 4.02
C LYS A 48 -12.29 -19.81 2.91
N LYS A 49 -11.23 -19.63 2.10
CA LYS A 49 -10.81 -20.56 1.05
C LYS A 49 -9.97 -21.74 1.56
N GLY A 50 -9.70 -21.81 2.86
CA GLY A 50 -8.95 -22.91 3.49
C GLY A 50 -7.43 -22.68 3.60
N PHE A 51 -6.92 -21.51 3.19
CA PHE A 51 -5.52 -21.17 3.38
C PHE A 51 -5.26 -20.64 4.79
N GLN A 52 -4.10 -20.95 5.34
CA GLN A 52 -3.63 -20.29 6.56
C GLN A 52 -2.75 -19.10 6.17
N VAL A 53 -3.08 -17.92 6.68
CA VAL A 53 -2.37 -16.68 6.36
C VAL A 53 -1.98 -15.98 7.66
N GLN A 54 -0.70 -15.59 7.73
CA GLN A 54 -0.14 -14.81 8.83
C GLN A 54 0.29 -13.44 8.31
N PRO A 55 -0.38 -12.34 8.70
CA PRO A 55 0.05 -11.00 8.32
C PRO A 55 1.27 -10.56 9.13
N GLN A 56 2.23 -9.94 8.47
CA GLN A 56 3.32 -9.17 9.07
C GLN A 56 3.12 -7.70 8.71
N THR A 57 2.79 -6.88 9.70
CA THR A 57 2.42 -5.48 9.51
C THR A 57 3.60 -4.52 9.66
N ASN A 58 3.43 -3.31 9.10
CA ASN A 58 4.40 -2.22 9.21
C ASN A 58 5.78 -2.55 8.62
N ILE A 59 5.80 -3.32 7.54
CA ILE A 59 7.03 -3.67 6.84
C ILE A 59 7.32 -2.60 5.79
N ALA A 60 8.48 -1.96 5.89
CA ALA A 60 8.92 -0.96 4.92
C ALA A 60 9.12 -1.57 3.53
N THR A 61 8.87 -0.77 2.49
CA THR A 61 8.83 -1.17 1.07
C THR A 61 10.04 -2.01 0.63
N VAL A 62 11.26 -1.53 0.91
CA VAL A 62 12.49 -2.23 0.49
C VAL A 62 12.70 -3.52 1.29
N ILE A 63 12.34 -3.51 2.57
CA ILE A 63 12.45 -4.70 3.44
C ILE A 63 11.48 -5.79 2.96
N SER A 64 10.23 -5.44 2.66
CA SER A 64 9.22 -6.35 2.12
C SER A 64 9.72 -7.02 0.84
N ARG A 65 10.22 -6.22 -0.11
CA ARG A 65 10.76 -6.72 -1.38
C ARG A 65 11.90 -7.73 -1.17
N ASN A 66 12.90 -7.38 -0.35
CA ASN A 66 14.04 -8.24 -0.07
C ASN A 66 13.62 -9.52 0.65
N ALA A 67 12.69 -9.44 1.59
CA ALA A 67 12.16 -10.59 2.30
C ALA A 67 11.38 -11.55 1.36
N MET A 68 10.66 -11.04 0.36
CA MET A 68 10.04 -11.88 -0.68
C MET A 68 11.10 -12.61 -1.52
N ILE A 69 12.13 -11.89 -1.99
CA ILE A 69 13.23 -12.50 -2.77
C ILE A 69 13.96 -13.56 -1.95
N ASN A 70 14.16 -13.31 -0.65
CA ASN A 70 14.81 -14.22 0.28
C ASN A 70 13.87 -15.29 0.86
N LYS A 71 12.65 -15.45 0.34
CA LYS A 71 11.67 -16.48 0.72
C LYS A 71 11.18 -16.40 2.18
N GLN A 72 11.27 -15.23 2.79
CA GLN A 72 10.78 -14.96 4.16
C GLN A 72 9.33 -14.45 4.17
N ILE A 73 8.87 -13.89 3.05
CA ILE A 73 7.50 -13.42 2.82
C ILE A 73 6.99 -14.06 1.53
N ASP A 74 5.72 -14.45 1.50
CA ASP A 74 5.10 -15.17 0.41
C ASP A 74 4.37 -14.25 -0.56
N MET A 75 3.74 -13.19 -0.05
CA MET A 75 2.94 -12.27 -0.84
C MET A 75 2.83 -10.90 -0.19
N THR A 76 2.47 -9.91 -1.00
CA THR A 76 2.19 -8.52 -0.59
C THR A 76 1.27 -7.83 -1.58
N TRP A 77 0.66 -6.72 -1.18
CA TRP A 77 0.08 -5.75 -2.11
C TRP A 77 1.13 -4.69 -2.43
N GLU A 78 1.49 -4.56 -3.70
CA GLU A 78 2.52 -3.61 -4.14
C GLU A 78 1.97 -2.68 -5.24
N TYR A 79 2.67 -1.57 -5.44
CA TYR A 79 2.28 -0.52 -6.37
C TYR A 79 3.21 -0.49 -7.57
N THR A 80 2.63 -0.40 -8.77
CA THR A 80 3.40 -0.44 -10.03
C THR A 80 4.47 0.65 -10.10
N GLY A 81 4.14 1.88 -9.70
CA GLY A 81 5.10 2.99 -9.67
C GLY A 81 6.27 2.76 -8.72
N THR A 82 6.00 2.19 -7.54
CA THR A 82 7.05 1.84 -6.57
C THR A 82 8.02 0.83 -7.15
N SER A 83 7.51 -0.27 -7.72
CA SER A 83 8.39 -1.28 -8.31
C SER A 83 9.15 -0.75 -9.52
N LEU A 84 8.50 0.05 -10.37
CA LEU A 84 9.11 0.64 -11.55
C LEU A 84 10.34 1.47 -11.16
N ILE A 85 10.18 2.38 -10.20
CA ILE A 85 11.20 3.36 -9.86
C ILE A 85 12.19 2.85 -8.83
N ILE A 86 11.71 2.32 -7.68
CA ILE A 86 12.58 1.96 -6.56
C ILE A 86 13.37 0.68 -6.83
N PHE A 87 12.72 -0.32 -7.44
CA PHE A 87 13.35 -1.63 -7.62
C PHE A 87 13.94 -1.82 -9.00
N ASN A 88 13.32 -1.25 -10.04
CA ASN A 88 13.76 -1.42 -11.40
C ASN A 88 14.47 -0.19 -11.98
N HIS A 89 14.61 0.90 -11.20
CA HIS A 89 15.31 2.14 -11.55
C HIS A 89 14.88 2.78 -12.87
N ILE A 90 13.59 2.65 -13.21
CA ILE A 90 13.01 3.22 -14.42
C ILE A 90 12.23 4.48 -14.05
N ASN A 91 12.83 5.64 -14.29
CA ASN A 91 12.23 6.96 -14.02
C ASN A 91 11.47 7.54 -15.22
N LYS A 92 11.32 6.77 -16.29
CA LYS A 92 10.58 7.20 -17.48
C LYS A 92 9.07 7.15 -17.19
N ARG A 93 8.37 8.23 -17.51
CA ARG A 93 6.91 8.27 -17.47
C ARG A 93 6.32 7.27 -18.46
N MET A 94 5.41 6.43 -17.99
CA MET A 94 4.76 5.38 -18.76
C MET A 94 3.25 5.40 -18.48
N SER A 95 2.45 4.86 -19.43
CA SER A 95 1.05 4.62 -19.16
C SER A 95 0.87 3.58 -18.03
N PRO A 96 -0.28 3.56 -17.32
CA PRO A 96 -0.53 2.56 -16.28
C PRO A 96 -0.32 1.11 -16.76
N GLN A 97 -0.83 0.77 -17.94
CA GLN A 97 -0.66 -0.55 -18.54
C GLN A 97 0.81 -0.87 -18.84
N ALA A 98 1.54 0.07 -19.46
CA ALA A 98 2.95 -0.14 -19.77
C ALA A 98 3.81 -0.27 -18.50
N SER A 99 3.48 0.47 -17.43
CA SER A 99 4.13 0.33 -16.12
C SER A 99 3.92 -1.07 -15.55
N TYR A 100 2.68 -1.55 -15.53
CA TYR A 100 2.33 -2.88 -15.05
C TYR A 100 3.06 -3.99 -15.81
N GLU A 101 2.99 -4.00 -17.16
CA GLU A 101 3.64 -5.01 -17.98
C GLU A 101 5.18 -4.99 -17.80
N THR A 102 5.74 -3.80 -17.62
CA THR A 102 7.17 -3.65 -17.39
C THR A 102 7.61 -4.26 -16.05
N VAL A 103 6.93 -3.91 -14.95
CA VAL A 103 7.29 -4.44 -13.63
C VAL A 103 7.03 -5.94 -13.56
N LYS A 104 5.92 -6.44 -14.12
CA LYS A 104 5.61 -7.86 -14.20
C LYS A 104 6.73 -8.66 -14.87
N ARG A 105 7.21 -8.19 -16.01
CA ARG A 105 8.29 -8.83 -16.77
C ARG A 105 9.63 -8.76 -16.04
N LEU A 106 9.95 -7.64 -15.40
CA LEU A 106 11.24 -7.45 -14.73
C LEU A 106 11.30 -8.24 -13.41
N ASP A 107 10.25 -8.19 -12.63
CA ASP A 107 10.17 -8.84 -11.33
C ASP A 107 10.05 -10.36 -11.43
N ALA A 108 9.54 -10.88 -12.55
CA ALA A 108 9.55 -12.31 -12.83
C ALA A 108 10.96 -12.93 -12.80
N LYS A 109 12.00 -12.16 -13.11
CA LYS A 109 13.41 -12.57 -13.02
C LYS A 109 13.87 -12.86 -11.57
N HIS A 110 13.15 -12.30 -10.61
CA HIS A 110 13.36 -12.48 -9.18
C HIS A 110 12.36 -13.47 -8.55
N GLY A 111 11.62 -14.22 -9.39
CA GLY A 111 10.63 -15.17 -8.92
C GLY A 111 9.36 -14.52 -8.34
N LEU A 112 9.10 -13.25 -8.64
CA LEU A 112 7.92 -12.52 -8.20
C LEU A 112 6.90 -12.41 -9.33
N VAL A 113 5.66 -12.75 -9.03
CA VAL A 113 4.54 -12.77 -9.97
C VAL A 113 3.57 -11.65 -9.63
N TRP A 114 3.44 -10.68 -10.53
CA TRP A 114 2.43 -9.64 -10.47
C TRP A 114 1.13 -10.21 -11.01
N LEU A 115 0.10 -10.25 -10.17
CA LEU A 115 -1.22 -10.76 -10.51
C LEU A 115 -2.06 -9.67 -11.19
N LYS A 116 -3.40 -9.81 -11.22
CA LYS A 116 -4.26 -8.80 -11.82
C LYS A 116 -4.24 -7.51 -10.98
N PRO A 117 -3.95 -6.35 -11.58
CA PRO A 117 -4.04 -5.09 -10.86
C PRO A 117 -5.49 -4.77 -10.50
N ALA A 118 -5.70 -4.08 -9.39
CA ALA A 118 -6.98 -3.44 -9.12
C ALA A 118 -7.17 -2.22 -10.04
N ASP A 119 -8.43 -1.88 -10.34
CA ASP A 119 -8.79 -0.69 -11.11
C ASP A 119 -8.71 0.58 -10.23
N MET A 120 -7.54 0.79 -9.65
CA MET A 120 -7.29 1.93 -8.78
C MET A 120 -5.87 2.45 -8.92
N ASN A 121 -5.72 3.75 -8.65
CA ASN A 121 -4.45 4.44 -8.66
C ASN A 121 -4.30 5.26 -7.37
N ASN A 122 -3.53 4.74 -6.42
CA ASN A 122 -3.20 5.44 -5.20
C ASN A 122 -1.89 6.22 -5.37
N THR A 123 -1.96 7.37 -6.03
CA THR A 123 -0.80 8.21 -6.26
C THR A 123 -0.54 9.18 -5.10
N TYR A 124 0.67 9.71 -5.05
CA TYR A 124 0.99 10.86 -4.20
C TYR A 124 0.40 12.15 -4.77
N ALA A 125 0.05 13.06 -3.88
CA ALA A 125 -0.25 14.45 -4.20
C ALA A 125 0.11 15.35 -3.02
N PHE A 126 0.10 16.66 -3.18
CA PHE A 126 0.08 17.59 -2.06
C PHE A 126 -1.33 18.10 -1.81
N ALA A 127 -1.64 18.35 -0.55
CA ALA A 127 -2.90 18.95 -0.16
C ALA A 127 -2.68 20.09 0.83
N MET A 128 -3.62 21.03 0.81
CA MET A 128 -3.72 22.17 1.74
C MET A 128 -5.11 22.19 2.36
N GLN A 129 -5.29 22.96 3.45
CA GLN A 129 -6.64 23.32 3.86
C GLN A 129 -7.38 23.99 2.69
N ARG A 130 -8.58 23.53 2.33
CA ARG A 130 -9.35 24.06 1.19
C ARG A 130 -9.56 25.56 1.30
N LYS A 131 -10.04 26.03 2.46
CA LYS A 131 -10.30 27.47 2.70
C LYS A 131 -9.05 28.33 2.42
N ARG A 132 -7.88 27.84 2.82
CA ARG A 132 -6.62 28.55 2.61
C ARG A 132 -6.18 28.50 1.16
N ALA A 133 -6.22 27.34 0.53
CA ALA A 133 -5.86 27.17 -0.88
C ALA A 133 -6.72 28.08 -1.79
N GLU A 134 -8.02 28.14 -1.53
CA GLU A 134 -8.95 29.03 -2.27
C GLU A 134 -8.65 30.51 -2.02
N ALA A 135 -8.41 30.92 -0.77
CA ALA A 135 -8.07 32.31 -0.43
C ALA A 135 -6.72 32.77 -1.02
N GLU A 136 -5.78 31.85 -1.17
CA GLU A 136 -4.46 32.11 -1.72
C GLU A 136 -4.37 31.77 -3.22
N HIS A 137 -5.46 31.33 -3.85
CA HIS A 137 -5.57 30.93 -5.28
C HIS A 137 -4.57 29.84 -5.67
N ILE A 138 -4.35 28.85 -4.78
CA ILE A 138 -3.43 27.74 -5.01
C ILE A 138 -4.23 26.49 -5.42
N ASN A 139 -4.08 26.06 -6.67
CA ASN A 139 -4.73 24.87 -7.24
C ASN A 139 -3.72 23.83 -7.71
N THR A 140 -2.48 24.26 -8.03
CA THR A 140 -1.43 23.41 -8.57
C THR A 140 -0.21 23.39 -7.68
N MET A 141 0.65 22.40 -7.87
CA MET A 141 1.94 22.35 -7.16
C MET A 141 2.87 23.49 -7.58
N SER A 142 2.83 23.93 -8.85
CA SER A 142 3.61 25.08 -9.29
C SER A 142 3.16 26.38 -8.63
N GLU A 143 1.86 26.59 -8.43
CA GLU A 143 1.33 27.74 -7.67
C GLU A 143 1.73 27.69 -6.20
N MET A 144 1.73 26.50 -5.58
CA MET A 144 2.26 26.32 -4.23
C MET A 144 3.74 26.72 -4.13
N VAL A 145 4.57 26.29 -5.09
CA VAL A 145 6.00 26.66 -5.14
C VAL A 145 6.18 28.14 -5.29
N ALA A 146 5.42 28.80 -6.18
CA ALA A 146 5.44 30.26 -6.34
C ALA A 146 5.08 30.98 -5.02
N LYS A 147 4.11 30.43 -4.26
CA LYS A 147 3.75 30.97 -2.94
C LYS A 147 4.87 30.82 -1.91
N ILE A 148 5.56 29.67 -1.88
CA ILE A 148 6.73 29.44 -1.02
C ILE A 148 7.80 30.52 -1.30
N GLU A 149 8.11 30.76 -2.57
CA GLU A 149 9.08 31.79 -2.97
C GLU A 149 8.63 33.19 -2.60
N GLN A 150 7.35 33.51 -2.79
CA GLN A 150 6.78 34.81 -2.39
C GLN A 150 6.94 35.03 -0.89
N VAL A 151 6.54 34.07 -0.06
CA VAL A 151 6.64 34.17 1.40
C VAL A 151 8.09 34.38 1.82
N ARG A 152 9.04 33.65 1.27
CA ARG A 152 10.47 33.79 1.57
C ARG A 152 11.01 35.19 1.22
N LYS A 153 10.53 35.79 0.13
CA LYS A 153 10.97 37.15 -0.26
C LYS A 153 10.35 38.25 0.57
N THR A 154 9.07 38.10 0.95
CA THR A 154 8.32 39.17 1.63
C THR A 154 8.36 39.08 3.15
N ASN A 155 8.58 37.89 3.71
CA ASN A 155 8.66 37.64 5.13
C ASN A 155 9.69 36.53 5.43
N PRO A 156 11.00 36.84 5.42
CA PRO A 156 12.06 35.84 5.62
C PRO A 156 11.98 35.06 6.94
N ASP A 157 11.34 35.64 7.96
CA ASP A 157 11.18 35.01 9.27
C ASP A 157 10.02 33.99 9.30
N LYS A 158 9.14 34.04 8.30
CA LYS A 158 8.02 33.12 8.17
C LYS A 158 8.40 31.92 7.31
N ASN A 159 8.59 30.77 7.94
CA ASN A 159 8.82 29.53 7.24
C ASN A 159 7.51 28.95 6.69
N TRP A 160 7.50 28.59 5.42
CA TRP A 160 6.48 27.70 4.84
C TRP A 160 6.83 26.26 5.23
N LEU A 161 5.89 25.54 5.84
CA LEU A 161 6.14 24.18 6.36
C LEU A 161 5.44 23.13 5.50
N LEU A 162 6.20 22.12 5.10
CA LEU A 162 5.72 20.98 4.32
C LEU A 162 5.77 19.72 5.17
N GLY A 163 4.61 19.06 5.33
CA GLY A 163 4.51 17.77 6.01
C GLY A 163 4.66 16.60 5.01
N LEU A 164 5.42 15.58 5.36
CA LEU A 164 5.53 14.35 4.58
C LEU A 164 6.00 13.16 5.42
N ASP A 165 5.82 11.95 4.90
CA ASP A 165 6.27 10.76 5.58
C ASP A 165 7.79 10.50 5.40
N LEU A 166 8.32 9.70 6.34
CA LEU A 166 9.75 9.37 6.39
C LEU A 166 10.21 8.59 5.16
N GLU A 167 9.37 7.71 4.62
CA GLU A 167 9.73 6.89 3.47
C GLU A 167 9.89 7.78 2.23
N PHE A 168 8.91 8.65 1.94
CA PHE A 168 8.99 9.56 0.80
C PHE A 168 10.18 10.53 0.91
N ALA A 169 10.50 11.00 2.11
CA ALA A 169 11.66 11.87 2.33
C ALA A 169 12.96 11.25 1.84
N GLY A 170 13.14 9.94 2.02
CA GLY A 170 14.38 9.21 1.71
C GLY A 170 14.40 8.48 0.35
N ARG A 171 13.28 8.42 -0.37
CA ARG A 171 13.18 7.69 -1.64
C ARG A 171 13.94 8.38 -2.76
N SER A 172 14.46 7.59 -3.70
CA SER A 172 15.11 8.10 -4.92
C SER A 172 14.17 8.84 -5.86
N ASP A 173 12.85 8.61 -5.76
CA ASP A 173 11.76 9.31 -6.46
C ASP A 173 10.97 10.24 -5.52
N GLY A 174 11.48 10.51 -4.32
CA GLY A 174 10.80 11.26 -3.28
C GLY A 174 11.11 12.76 -3.29
N MET A 175 11.29 13.30 -2.08
CA MET A 175 11.37 14.76 -1.87
C MET A 175 12.50 15.45 -2.66
N LYS A 176 13.70 14.88 -2.71
CA LYS A 176 14.84 15.50 -3.39
C LYS A 176 14.62 15.67 -4.90
N PRO A 177 14.25 14.62 -5.68
CA PRO A 177 13.92 14.82 -7.10
C PRO A 177 12.67 15.66 -7.32
N LEU A 178 11.68 15.63 -6.42
CA LEU A 178 10.52 16.51 -6.48
C LEU A 178 10.93 17.99 -6.39
N GLN A 179 11.77 18.35 -5.42
CA GLN A 179 12.32 19.70 -5.30
C GLN A 179 13.02 20.15 -6.59
N ALA A 180 13.82 19.25 -7.19
CA ALA A 180 14.49 19.55 -8.44
C ALA A 180 13.51 19.78 -9.62
N ALA A 181 12.49 18.92 -9.75
CA ALA A 181 11.49 19.00 -10.83
C ALA A 181 10.64 20.27 -10.75
N TYR A 182 10.24 20.66 -9.55
CA TYR A 182 9.43 21.86 -9.30
C TYR A 182 10.25 23.10 -9.01
N LYS A 183 11.59 23.00 -8.94
CA LYS A 183 12.49 24.08 -8.49
C LYS A 183 12.07 24.61 -7.11
N MET A 184 11.63 23.71 -6.25
CA MET A 184 11.14 24.03 -4.92
C MET A 184 12.33 24.18 -3.96
N ASP A 185 12.57 25.39 -3.50
CA ASP A 185 13.67 25.71 -2.60
C ASP A 185 13.16 25.69 -1.14
N LEU A 186 13.23 24.53 -0.52
CA LEU A 186 12.93 24.31 0.88
C LEU A 186 14.11 23.68 1.59
N ASP A 187 14.47 24.30 2.69
CA ASP A 187 15.50 23.79 3.60
C ASP A 187 14.94 22.71 4.55
N ARG A 188 15.84 21.90 5.10
CA ARG A 188 15.47 20.84 6.04
C ARG A 188 14.55 21.28 7.19
N PRO A 189 14.73 22.45 7.85
CA PRO A 189 13.81 22.91 8.90
C PRO A 189 12.38 23.19 8.41
N GLN A 190 12.16 23.36 7.11
CA GLN A 190 10.84 23.60 6.54
C GLN A 190 10.10 22.29 6.20
N ILE A 191 10.79 21.15 6.25
CA ILE A 191 10.24 19.82 5.98
C ILE A 191 9.98 19.11 7.32
N ARG A 192 8.71 18.82 7.60
CA ARG A 192 8.25 18.10 8.79
C ARG A 192 7.98 16.64 8.43
N GLN A 193 8.86 15.75 8.90
CA GLN A 193 8.71 14.30 8.70
C GLN A 193 7.89 13.70 9.84
N MET A 194 6.89 12.92 9.51
CA MET A 194 5.98 12.31 10.50
C MET A 194 5.39 11.00 9.93
N ASP A 195 4.59 10.33 10.73
CA ASP A 195 3.80 9.18 10.27
C ASP A 195 2.84 9.59 9.15
N PRO A 196 2.65 8.78 8.09
CA PRO A 196 1.77 9.12 6.97
C PRO A 196 0.38 9.58 7.41
N GLY A 197 -0.21 8.91 8.42
CA GLY A 197 -1.53 9.27 8.94
C GLY A 197 -1.57 10.63 9.64
N LEU A 198 -0.48 11.07 10.24
CA LEU A 198 -0.40 12.34 10.96
C LEU A 198 -0.29 13.55 10.03
N VAL A 199 0.18 13.38 8.78
CA VAL A 199 0.30 14.47 7.81
C VAL A 199 -1.04 15.15 7.57
N TYR A 200 -2.12 14.39 7.43
CA TYR A 200 -3.47 14.92 7.21
C TYR A 200 -3.97 15.78 8.37
N ASN A 201 -3.73 15.31 9.61
CA ASN A 201 -4.07 16.09 10.80
C ASN A 201 -3.23 17.37 10.87
N ALA A 202 -1.94 17.30 10.58
CA ALA A 202 -1.06 18.45 10.59
C ALA A 202 -1.48 19.52 9.56
N VAL A 203 -1.98 19.11 8.37
CA VAL A 203 -2.55 20.04 7.39
C VAL A 203 -3.86 20.62 7.89
N ARG A 204 -4.79 19.78 8.38
CA ARG A 204 -6.10 20.21 8.90
C ARG A 204 -5.94 21.24 10.01
N ASP A 205 -5.02 21.00 10.94
CA ASP A 205 -4.83 21.82 12.14
C ASP A 205 -3.87 23.01 11.91
N GLY A 206 -3.29 23.14 10.70
CA GLY A 206 -2.41 24.24 10.33
C GLY A 206 -0.99 24.16 10.92
N PHE A 207 -0.58 22.98 11.40
CA PHE A 207 0.80 22.74 11.84
C PHE A 207 1.79 22.68 10.68
N VAL A 208 1.31 22.40 9.49
CA VAL A 208 2.03 22.54 8.22
C VAL A 208 1.14 23.26 7.21
N ASP A 209 1.76 23.95 6.26
CA ASP A 209 1.05 24.73 5.24
C ASP A 209 0.48 23.86 4.12
N ALA A 210 1.23 22.80 3.77
CA ALA A 210 0.79 21.74 2.86
C ALA A 210 1.37 20.40 3.33
N GLY A 211 0.76 19.30 2.88
CA GLY A 211 1.22 17.95 3.21
C GLY A 211 1.16 17.00 2.03
N LEU A 212 2.11 16.08 1.99
CA LEU A 212 2.07 14.95 1.07
C LEU A 212 0.97 13.98 1.51
N ILE A 213 0.09 13.64 0.58
CA ILE A 213 -1.06 12.77 0.83
C ILE A 213 -1.12 11.64 -0.20
N TYR A 214 -1.90 10.62 0.09
CA TYR A 214 -2.32 9.60 -0.85
C TYR A 214 -3.71 9.93 -1.39
N THR A 215 -3.90 9.82 -2.69
CA THR A 215 -5.15 10.28 -3.35
C THR A 215 -6.38 9.45 -3.02
N THR A 216 -6.21 8.22 -2.55
CA THR A 216 -7.30 7.33 -2.11
C THR A 216 -7.60 7.41 -0.61
N ASP A 217 -6.92 8.29 0.13
CA ASP A 217 -7.10 8.42 1.58
C ASP A 217 -8.40 9.17 1.91
N GLY A 218 -9.23 8.57 2.76
CA GLY A 218 -10.55 9.12 3.14
C GLY A 218 -10.48 10.45 3.90
N ARG A 219 -9.35 10.74 4.57
CA ARG A 219 -9.13 12.00 5.32
C ARG A 219 -9.05 13.22 4.41
N VAL A 220 -8.70 13.05 3.12
CA VAL A 220 -8.71 14.15 2.16
C VAL A 220 -10.09 14.80 2.11
N LYS A 221 -11.14 13.97 1.96
CA LYS A 221 -12.53 14.42 1.98
C LYS A 221 -13.02 14.73 3.39
N GLY A 222 -12.68 13.88 4.36
CA GLY A 222 -13.14 14.01 5.75
C GLY A 222 -12.66 15.28 6.44
N PHE A 223 -11.49 15.80 6.07
CA PHE A 223 -10.91 17.03 6.64
C PHE A 223 -11.04 18.24 5.70
N ASP A 224 -11.80 18.11 4.62
CA ASP A 224 -12.00 19.16 3.61
C ASP A 224 -10.66 19.72 3.09
N LEU A 225 -9.76 18.82 2.69
CA LEU A 225 -8.49 19.22 2.10
C LEU A 225 -8.61 19.45 0.59
N LYS A 226 -7.90 20.44 0.09
CA LYS A 226 -7.75 20.70 -1.34
C LYS A 226 -6.52 19.96 -1.84
N VAL A 227 -6.73 18.98 -2.70
CA VAL A 227 -5.63 18.31 -3.43
C VAL A 227 -5.14 19.27 -4.51
N LEU A 228 -3.83 19.45 -4.57
CA LEU A 228 -3.16 20.27 -5.60
C LEU A 228 -2.84 19.40 -6.81
N GLU A 229 -3.08 19.94 -7.99
CA GLU A 229 -2.75 19.28 -9.24
C GLU A 229 -1.23 19.17 -9.42
N ASP A 230 -0.75 17.99 -9.78
CA ASP A 230 0.63 17.75 -10.22
C ASP A 230 0.77 18.19 -11.69
N ASP A 231 0.82 19.49 -11.91
CA ASP A 231 0.81 20.14 -13.23
C ASP A 231 2.06 19.85 -14.08
N LYS A 232 3.13 19.34 -13.47
CA LYS A 232 4.32 18.82 -14.19
C LYS A 232 4.30 17.32 -14.38
N GLY A 233 3.34 16.62 -13.77
CA GLY A 233 3.21 15.18 -13.85
C GLY A 233 4.43 14.44 -13.31
N PHE A 234 4.89 14.84 -12.15
CA PHE A 234 6.03 14.23 -11.47
C PHE A 234 5.70 12.81 -11.00
N PHE A 235 4.52 12.62 -10.40
CA PHE A 235 4.12 11.33 -9.84
C PHE A 235 3.69 10.35 -10.93
N PRO A 236 4.20 9.11 -10.92
CA PRO A 236 3.74 8.05 -11.82
C PRO A 236 2.39 7.49 -11.40
N SER A 237 1.87 6.54 -12.17
CA SER A 237 0.74 5.72 -11.75
C SER A 237 1.18 4.68 -10.72
N TYR A 238 0.37 4.51 -9.68
CA TYR A 238 0.55 3.54 -8.60
C TYR A 238 -0.67 2.59 -8.53
N ALA A 239 -0.87 1.80 -9.60
CA ALA A 239 -1.89 0.75 -9.56
C ALA A 239 -1.50 -0.31 -8.53
N VAL A 240 -2.40 -0.59 -7.58
CA VAL A 240 -2.18 -1.60 -6.54
C VAL A 240 -2.41 -3.00 -7.11
N THR A 241 -1.53 -3.92 -6.78
CA THR A 241 -1.51 -5.26 -7.36
C THR A 241 -1.07 -6.30 -6.32
N PRO A 242 -1.75 -7.43 -6.17
CA PRO A 242 -1.22 -8.52 -5.37
C PRO A 242 0.00 -9.12 -6.08
N VAL A 243 1.08 -9.28 -5.33
CA VAL A 243 2.33 -9.89 -5.79
C VAL A 243 2.65 -11.09 -4.92
N GLY A 244 2.86 -12.23 -5.55
CA GLY A 244 3.22 -13.48 -4.87
C GLY A 244 4.56 -14.02 -5.35
N ARG A 245 5.22 -14.83 -4.51
CA ARG A 245 6.36 -15.63 -4.99
C ARG A 245 5.85 -16.74 -5.92
N LYS A 246 6.54 -16.95 -7.04
CA LYS A 246 6.20 -17.99 -8.03
C LYS A 246 6.05 -19.36 -7.36
N GLU A 247 7.03 -19.77 -6.59
CA GLU A 247 7.03 -21.05 -5.87
C GLU A 247 5.83 -21.20 -4.93
N THR A 248 5.44 -20.11 -4.24
CA THR A 248 4.28 -20.11 -3.34
C THR A 248 2.98 -20.30 -4.11
N LEU A 249 2.82 -19.60 -5.24
CA LEU A 249 1.62 -19.72 -6.08
C LEU A 249 1.51 -21.13 -6.69
N GLU A 250 2.61 -21.71 -7.17
CA GLU A 250 2.67 -23.07 -7.72
C GLU A 250 2.37 -24.14 -6.65
N ALA A 251 2.84 -23.94 -5.41
CA ALA A 251 2.60 -24.87 -4.30
C ALA A 251 1.19 -24.78 -3.69
N ASN A 252 0.44 -23.72 -3.99
CA ASN A 252 -0.88 -23.45 -3.41
C ASN A 252 -1.94 -23.24 -4.50
N PRO A 253 -2.47 -24.31 -5.12
CA PRO A 253 -3.50 -24.21 -6.15
C PRO A 253 -4.72 -23.42 -5.68
N GLY A 254 -5.20 -22.48 -6.52
CA GLY A 254 -6.32 -21.58 -6.20
C GLY A 254 -5.94 -20.28 -5.49
N LEU A 255 -4.70 -20.14 -4.98
CA LEU A 255 -4.24 -18.91 -4.34
C LEU A 255 -4.23 -17.73 -5.31
N GLU A 256 -3.69 -17.92 -6.53
CA GLU A 256 -3.68 -16.89 -7.56
C GLU A 256 -5.09 -16.42 -7.93
N GLU A 257 -6.03 -17.36 -8.14
CA GLU A 257 -7.43 -17.04 -8.45
C GLU A 257 -8.08 -16.25 -7.31
N ALA A 258 -7.86 -16.65 -6.07
CA ALA A 258 -8.39 -15.95 -4.91
C ALA A 258 -7.87 -14.52 -4.80
N LEU A 259 -6.56 -14.29 -4.97
CA LEU A 259 -5.97 -12.95 -4.95
C LEU A 259 -6.47 -12.09 -6.12
N ASN A 260 -6.62 -12.66 -7.31
CA ASN A 260 -7.20 -11.99 -8.48
C ASN A 260 -8.68 -11.62 -8.26
N THR A 261 -9.43 -12.46 -7.55
CA THR A 261 -10.82 -12.16 -7.19
C THR A 261 -10.89 -10.94 -6.29
N LEU A 262 -10.01 -10.82 -5.29
CA LEU A 262 -9.97 -9.65 -4.42
C LEU A 262 -9.62 -8.38 -5.19
N SER A 263 -8.58 -8.40 -6.04
CA SER A 263 -8.14 -7.19 -6.76
C SER A 263 -9.24 -6.63 -7.68
N THR A 264 -10.05 -7.49 -8.30
CA THR A 264 -11.15 -7.06 -9.17
C THR A 264 -12.35 -6.44 -8.46
N GLN A 265 -12.41 -6.51 -7.12
CA GLN A 265 -13.46 -5.84 -6.33
C GLN A 265 -13.12 -4.38 -6.01
N LEU A 266 -11.92 -3.93 -6.32
CA LEU A 266 -11.37 -2.65 -5.89
C LEU A 266 -11.30 -1.65 -7.05
N ASN A 267 -11.72 -0.42 -6.75
CA ASN A 267 -11.48 0.77 -7.56
C ASN A 267 -11.25 1.97 -6.62
N ASN A 268 -10.95 3.14 -7.16
CA ASN A 268 -10.67 4.34 -6.36
C ASN A 268 -11.82 4.68 -5.39
N ASP A 269 -13.07 4.65 -5.86
CA ASP A 269 -14.23 5.02 -5.03
C ASP A 269 -14.42 4.04 -3.87
N VAL A 270 -14.33 2.74 -4.17
CA VAL A 270 -14.45 1.67 -3.17
C VAL A 270 -13.38 1.83 -2.09
N ILE A 271 -12.11 1.91 -2.48
CA ILE A 271 -11.04 1.94 -1.49
C ILE A 271 -11.03 3.25 -0.68
N THR A 272 -11.38 4.38 -1.29
CA THR A 272 -11.52 5.66 -0.59
C THR A 272 -12.61 5.60 0.48
N GLU A 273 -13.75 4.97 0.17
CA GLU A 273 -14.82 4.79 1.16
C GLU A 273 -14.42 3.83 2.28
N LEU A 274 -13.69 2.74 1.97
CA LEU A 274 -13.18 1.83 2.99
C LEU A 274 -12.14 2.52 3.89
N ASN A 275 -11.22 3.29 3.32
CA ASN A 275 -10.26 4.10 4.07
C ASN A 275 -10.98 5.10 5.00
N LYS A 276 -12.03 5.78 4.49
CA LYS A 276 -12.82 6.71 5.29
C LYS A 276 -13.45 6.04 6.51
N LYS A 277 -14.00 4.84 6.37
CA LYS A 277 -14.57 4.10 7.50
C LYS A 277 -13.56 3.85 8.62
N VAL A 278 -12.29 3.62 8.27
CA VAL A 278 -11.23 3.44 9.27
C VAL A 278 -10.76 4.79 9.81
N ASP A 279 -10.38 5.73 8.93
CA ASP A 279 -9.66 6.94 9.32
C ASP A 279 -10.57 8.04 9.91
N ILE A 280 -11.86 8.05 9.53
CA ILE A 280 -12.84 9.06 9.96
C ILE A 280 -13.89 8.45 10.89
N ASP A 281 -14.46 7.30 10.51
CA ASP A 281 -15.54 6.67 11.27
C ASP A 281 -14.98 5.73 12.37
N HIS A 282 -13.65 5.63 12.51
CA HIS A 282 -12.92 4.90 13.54
C HIS A 282 -13.24 3.40 13.65
N GLN A 283 -13.65 2.78 12.54
CA GLN A 283 -13.85 1.34 12.48
C GLN A 283 -12.51 0.62 12.35
N SER A 284 -12.41 -0.61 12.86
CA SER A 284 -11.18 -1.39 12.65
C SER A 284 -11.04 -1.85 11.20
N PRO A 285 -9.81 -1.94 10.66
CA PRO A 285 -9.59 -2.49 9.32
C PRO A 285 -10.19 -3.88 9.14
N GLN A 286 -10.21 -4.70 10.20
CA GLN A 286 -10.79 -6.04 10.21
C GLN A 286 -12.30 -6.01 10.01
N GLN A 287 -13.00 -5.10 10.70
CA GLN A 287 -14.44 -4.94 10.56
C GLN A 287 -14.82 -4.42 9.18
N VAL A 288 -14.12 -3.38 8.71
CA VAL A 288 -14.32 -2.80 7.38
C VAL A 288 -14.12 -3.84 6.28
N ALA A 289 -13.06 -4.65 6.38
CA ALA A 289 -12.78 -5.73 5.46
C ALA A 289 -13.89 -6.80 5.47
N GLN A 290 -14.33 -7.21 6.67
CA GLN A 290 -15.38 -8.22 6.82
C GLN A 290 -16.70 -7.77 6.19
N ASP A 291 -17.14 -6.55 6.48
CA ASP A 291 -18.39 -6.00 5.95
C ASP A 291 -18.33 -5.85 4.43
N PHE A 292 -17.19 -5.41 3.91
CA PHE A 292 -16.98 -5.33 2.47
C PHE A 292 -17.05 -6.71 1.81
N LEU A 293 -16.31 -7.70 2.32
CA LEU A 293 -16.31 -9.05 1.76
C LEU A 293 -17.69 -9.70 1.81
N ARG A 294 -18.46 -9.49 2.88
CA ARG A 294 -19.86 -9.96 2.97
C ARG A 294 -20.73 -9.27 1.93
N SER A 295 -20.59 -7.96 1.73
CA SER A 295 -21.35 -7.22 0.72
C SER A 295 -21.09 -7.71 -0.71
N LYS A 296 -19.92 -8.33 -0.94
CA LYS A 296 -19.51 -8.95 -2.21
C LYS A 296 -19.77 -10.46 -2.25
N GLN A 297 -20.40 -11.04 -1.24
CA GLN A 297 -20.66 -12.48 -1.11
C GLN A 297 -19.38 -13.34 -1.15
N LEU A 298 -18.29 -12.80 -0.63
CA LEU A 298 -17.00 -13.48 -0.56
C LEU A 298 -16.73 -14.15 0.80
N LEU A 299 -17.53 -13.82 1.82
CA LEU A 299 -17.56 -14.46 3.15
C LEU A 299 -18.91 -15.09 3.44
#